data_f007ae205ebb2153efd6e7498e66a24b
#
_entry.id   f007ae205ebb2153efd6e7498e66a24b
#
_cell.length_a   1.000
_cell.length_b   1.000
_cell.length_c   1.000
_cell.angle_alpha   90.00
_cell.angle_beta   90.00
_cell.angle_gamma   90.00
#
_symmetry.space_group_name_H-M   'P 1'
#
loop_
_entity.id
_entity.type
_entity.pdbx_description
1 polymer ?
#
loop_
_entity_poly.entity_id
_entity_poly.type
_entity_poly.pdbx_seq_one_letter_code
_entity_poly.pdbx_strand_id
1 'polypeptide(L)'
;MNIALVGFGNMGKIIYSLAKNNIIKIIKDFKNETLDDNLKIDVIIDFSNRENIKSIYDYSIKNKCKVVIGTTNLIEEDYELLLDLANYTAVMIDSNFSKGIALMKKIIKENIELFNEYDIELIDVHHKYKKDAPSGTMKSIIELMKN
;
A
#
# COMPACT_ATOMS: atom_id res chain seq x y z
N MET A 1 15.06 -4.11 -13.51
CA MET A 1 14.25 -4.47 -12.33
C MET A 1 12.98 -5.15 -12.84
N ASN A 2 12.72 -6.35 -12.38
CA ASN A 2 11.57 -7.15 -12.79
C ASN A 2 10.44 -6.98 -11.77
N ILE A 3 9.29 -6.51 -12.23
CA ILE A 3 8.13 -6.19 -11.39
C ILE A 3 7.02 -7.21 -11.62
N ALA A 4 6.48 -7.78 -10.56
CA ALA A 4 5.15 -8.37 -10.59
C ALA A 4 4.13 -7.35 -10.08
N LEU A 5 3.10 -7.07 -10.87
CA LEU A 5 2.03 -6.16 -10.50
C LEU A 5 0.79 -6.97 -10.09
N VAL A 6 0.36 -6.82 -8.86
CA VAL A 6 -0.84 -7.45 -8.33
C VAL A 6 -1.96 -6.42 -8.28
N GLY A 7 -3.09 -6.76 -8.91
CA GLY A 7 -4.19 -5.82 -9.13
C GLY A 7 -4.06 -5.02 -10.42
N PHE A 8 -5.12 -5.02 -11.24
CA PHE A 8 -5.17 -4.29 -12.51
C PHE A 8 -6.40 -3.37 -12.60
N GLY A 9 -6.73 -2.74 -11.47
CA GLY A 9 -7.72 -1.67 -11.36
C GLY A 9 -7.16 -0.32 -11.81
N ASN A 10 -7.72 0.77 -11.31
CA ASN A 10 -7.30 2.13 -11.70
C ASN A 10 -5.80 2.37 -11.42
N MET A 11 -5.34 2.08 -10.20
CA MET A 11 -3.92 2.27 -9.84
C MET A 11 -3.01 1.32 -10.61
N GLY A 12 -3.36 0.03 -10.72
CA GLY A 12 -2.58 -0.94 -11.47
C GLY A 12 -2.37 -0.54 -12.94
N LYS A 13 -3.39 0.00 -13.61
CA LYS A 13 -3.28 0.51 -14.99
C LYS A 13 -2.33 1.70 -15.09
N ILE A 14 -2.36 2.62 -14.12
CA ILE A 14 -1.44 3.77 -14.09
C ILE A 14 0.00 3.28 -13.90
N ILE A 15 0.24 2.40 -12.93
CA ILE A 15 1.56 1.81 -12.68
C ILE A 15 2.06 1.09 -13.92
N TYR A 16 1.19 0.30 -14.56
CA TYR A 16 1.54 -0.38 -15.81
C TYR A 16 1.95 0.60 -16.91
N SER A 17 1.22 1.70 -17.10
CA SER A 17 1.55 2.68 -18.13
C SER A 17 2.92 3.35 -17.91
N LEU A 18 3.32 3.52 -16.65
CA LEU A 18 4.60 4.15 -16.29
C LEU A 18 5.78 3.18 -16.30
N ALA A 19 5.56 1.92 -16.00
CA ALA A 19 6.63 0.93 -15.78
C ALA A 19 6.52 -0.33 -16.66
N LYS A 20 5.74 -0.31 -17.76
CA LYS A 20 5.42 -1.48 -18.57
C LYS A 20 6.63 -2.32 -19.01
N ASN A 21 7.77 -1.67 -19.28
CA ASN A 21 8.99 -2.34 -19.71
C ASN A 21 9.68 -3.13 -18.58
N ASN A 22 9.28 -2.90 -17.34
CA ASN A 22 9.78 -3.59 -16.14
C ASN A 22 8.77 -4.61 -15.59
N ILE A 23 7.51 -4.55 -16.03
CA ILE A 23 6.47 -5.43 -15.53
C ILE A 23 6.48 -6.70 -16.33
N ILE A 24 6.94 -7.78 -15.70
CA ILE A 24 7.07 -9.10 -16.34
C ILE A 24 5.85 -10.00 -16.07
N LYS A 25 5.05 -9.69 -15.05
CA LYS A 25 3.83 -10.42 -14.71
C LYS A 25 2.78 -9.48 -14.13
N ILE A 26 1.56 -9.64 -14.61
CA ILE A 26 0.37 -9.02 -14.00
C ILE A 26 -0.46 -10.15 -13.41
N ILE A 27 -0.87 -9.98 -12.15
CA ILE A 27 -1.78 -10.87 -11.45
C ILE A 27 -3.02 -10.06 -11.10
N LYS A 28 -4.16 -10.48 -11.61
CA LYS A 28 -5.42 -9.82 -11.29
C LYS A 28 -5.97 -10.32 -9.96
N ASP A 29 -5.84 -11.60 -9.72
CA ASP A 29 -6.28 -12.26 -8.50
C ASP A 29 -5.52 -13.58 -8.31
N PHE A 30 -4.89 -13.78 -7.16
CA PHE A 30 -4.18 -15.01 -6.81
C PHE A 30 -5.09 -16.24 -6.63
N LYS A 31 -6.42 -16.06 -6.54
CA LYS A 31 -7.34 -17.21 -6.55
C LYS A 31 -7.25 -18.02 -7.85
N ASN A 32 -6.96 -17.34 -8.94
CA ASN A 32 -6.96 -17.92 -10.30
C ASN A 32 -5.59 -17.84 -11.00
N GLU A 33 -4.63 -17.19 -10.42
CA GLU A 33 -3.32 -16.95 -11.00
C GLU A 33 -2.23 -17.14 -9.95
N THR A 34 -1.09 -17.69 -10.36
CA THR A 34 0.08 -17.85 -9.48
C THR A 34 1.29 -17.16 -10.07
N LEU A 35 2.23 -16.80 -9.22
CA LEU A 35 3.58 -16.44 -9.63
C LEU A 35 4.38 -17.72 -9.81
N ASP A 36 4.95 -17.89 -11.02
CA ASP A 36 5.89 -18.96 -11.27
C ASP A 36 7.20 -18.70 -10.51
N ASP A 37 7.67 -19.64 -9.74
CA ASP A 37 8.92 -19.56 -8.98
C ASP A 37 10.16 -19.39 -9.87
N ASN A 38 10.06 -19.75 -11.15
CA ASN A 38 11.12 -19.54 -12.14
C ASN A 38 11.22 -18.08 -12.62
N LEU A 39 10.20 -17.26 -12.35
CA LEU A 39 10.25 -15.84 -12.66
C LEU A 39 11.15 -15.11 -11.65
N LYS A 40 12.22 -14.51 -12.14
CA LYS A 40 13.07 -13.66 -11.30
C LYS A 40 12.37 -12.32 -11.08
N ILE A 41 11.60 -12.21 -9.99
CA ILE A 41 10.92 -10.99 -9.60
C ILE A 41 11.76 -10.26 -8.55
N ASP A 42 12.06 -9.00 -8.80
CA ASP A 42 12.79 -8.14 -7.87
C ASP A 42 11.86 -7.48 -6.84
N VAL A 43 10.63 -7.14 -7.30
CA VAL A 43 9.63 -6.49 -6.44
C VAL A 43 8.20 -6.86 -6.86
N ILE A 44 7.35 -7.10 -5.88
CA ILE A 44 5.90 -7.16 -6.05
C ILE A 44 5.32 -5.79 -5.69
N ILE A 45 4.47 -5.25 -6.56
CA ILE A 45 3.69 -4.04 -6.30
C ILE A 45 2.22 -4.44 -6.28
N ASP A 46 1.57 -4.25 -5.13
CA ASP A 46 0.19 -4.67 -4.90
C ASP A 46 -0.75 -3.47 -4.71
N PHE A 47 -1.75 -3.38 -5.57
CA PHE A 47 -2.92 -2.49 -5.46
C PHE A 47 -4.18 -3.29 -5.78
N SER A 48 -4.46 -4.32 -5.00
CA SER A 48 -5.53 -5.29 -5.27
C SER A 48 -6.52 -5.41 -4.10
N ASN A 49 -6.55 -6.57 -3.48
CA ASN A 49 -7.41 -6.91 -2.35
C ASN A 49 -6.60 -7.58 -1.24
N ARG A 50 -7.03 -7.41 0.02
CA ARG A 50 -6.37 -8.02 1.17
C ARG A 50 -6.24 -9.55 1.06
N GLU A 51 -7.15 -10.20 0.36
CA GLU A 51 -7.13 -11.66 0.14
C GLU A 51 -5.87 -12.17 -0.58
N ASN A 52 -5.14 -11.27 -1.25
CA ASN A 52 -3.89 -11.60 -1.94
C ASN A 52 -2.65 -11.52 -1.01
N ILE A 53 -2.76 -10.92 0.17
CA ILE A 53 -1.63 -10.67 1.08
C ILE A 53 -0.92 -11.97 1.47
N LYS A 54 -1.67 -13.01 1.83
CA LYS A 54 -1.08 -14.32 2.17
C LYS A 54 -0.27 -14.91 1.02
N SER A 55 -0.77 -14.86 -0.21
CA SER A 55 -0.06 -15.37 -1.39
C SER A 55 1.18 -14.53 -1.73
N ILE A 56 1.11 -13.20 -1.54
CA ILE A 56 2.25 -12.31 -1.68
C ILE A 56 3.32 -12.64 -0.64
N TYR A 57 2.92 -12.84 0.62
CA TYR A 57 3.80 -13.24 1.71
C TYR A 57 4.52 -14.55 1.38
N ASP A 58 3.77 -15.62 1.05
CA ASP A 58 4.33 -16.95 0.78
C ASP A 58 5.33 -16.94 -0.38
N TYR A 59 5.00 -16.24 -1.46
CA TYR A 59 5.92 -16.08 -2.58
C TYR A 59 7.16 -15.27 -2.19
N SER A 60 6.99 -14.18 -1.46
CA SER A 60 8.08 -13.25 -1.13
C SER A 60 9.06 -13.83 -0.13
N ILE A 61 8.60 -14.59 0.86
CA ILE A 61 9.45 -15.36 1.79
C ILE A 61 10.34 -16.33 1.03
N LYS A 62 9.75 -17.10 0.11
CA LYS A 62 10.46 -18.11 -0.66
C LYS A 62 11.50 -17.51 -1.60
N ASN A 63 11.12 -16.44 -2.30
CA ASN A 63 11.92 -15.86 -3.39
C ASN A 63 12.70 -14.62 -2.96
N LYS A 64 12.57 -14.17 -1.71
CA LYS A 64 13.20 -12.96 -1.13
C LYS A 64 12.97 -11.71 -1.97
N CYS A 65 11.82 -11.59 -2.64
CA CYS A 65 11.48 -10.42 -3.40
C CYS A 65 10.92 -9.31 -2.49
N LYS A 66 11.20 -8.07 -2.85
CA LYS A 66 10.70 -6.88 -2.12
C LYS A 66 9.21 -6.69 -2.36
N VAL A 67 8.53 -6.01 -1.44
CA VAL A 67 7.08 -5.84 -1.51
C VAL A 67 6.69 -4.40 -1.26
N VAL A 68 5.79 -3.88 -2.11
CA VAL A 68 5.12 -2.58 -1.94
C VAL A 68 3.61 -2.84 -1.91
N ILE A 69 2.98 -2.57 -0.78
CA ILE A 69 1.55 -2.77 -0.56
C ILE A 69 0.82 -1.43 -0.53
N GLY A 70 -0.05 -1.23 -1.51
CA GLY A 70 -0.99 -0.11 -1.60
C GLY A 70 -2.44 -0.54 -1.41
N THR A 71 -2.66 -1.83 -1.16
CA THR A 71 -3.99 -2.37 -0.83
C THR A 71 -4.47 -1.81 0.50
N THR A 72 -5.71 -1.37 0.53
CA THR A 72 -6.39 -0.81 1.71
C THR A 72 -7.24 -1.87 2.42
N ASN A 73 -7.78 -1.53 3.60
CA ASN A 73 -8.62 -2.40 4.42
C ASN A 73 -7.90 -3.68 4.90
N LEU A 74 -6.58 -3.57 5.14
CA LEU A 74 -5.82 -4.60 5.83
C LEU A 74 -6.32 -4.73 7.26
N ILE A 75 -6.30 -5.95 7.77
CA ILE A 75 -6.61 -6.28 9.16
C ILE A 75 -5.32 -6.65 9.92
N GLU A 76 -5.41 -6.85 11.22
CA GLU A 76 -4.24 -7.10 12.08
C GLU A 76 -3.39 -8.28 11.59
N GLU A 77 -4.03 -9.38 11.22
CA GLU A 77 -3.34 -10.57 10.72
C GLU A 77 -2.55 -10.30 9.42
N ASP A 78 -3.04 -9.39 8.57
CA ASP A 78 -2.33 -8.99 7.35
C ASP A 78 -1.06 -8.20 7.71
N TYR A 79 -1.15 -7.31 8.71
CA TYR A 79 0.01 -6.56 9.21
C TYR A 79 1.03 -7.47 9.90
N GLU A 80 0.60 -8.46 10.69
CA GLU A 80 1.49 -9.46 11.30
C GLU A 80 2.30 -10.21 10.24
N LEU A 81 1.65 -10.69 9.17
CA LEU A 81 2.35 -11.33 8.04
C LEU A 81 3.36 -10.39 7.38
N LEU A 82 2.99 -9.15 7.13
CA LEU A 82 3.87 -8.18 6.47
C LEU A 82 5.03 -7.73 7.37
N LEU A 83 4.82 -7.64 8.68
CA LEU A 83 5.87 -7.38 9.66
C LEU A 83 6.84 -8.56 9.79
N ASP A 84 6.32 -9.81 9.78
CA ASP A 84 7.19 -10.99 9.74
C ASP A 84 8.02 -11.00 8.45
N LEU A 85 7.40 -10.73 7.29
CA LEU A 85 8.10 -10.63 6.00
C LEU A 85 9.23 -9.60 6.02
N ALA A 86 9.06 -8.50 6.75
CA ALA A 86 10.06 -7.44 6.86
C ALA A 86 11.37 -7.90 7.52
N ASN A 87 11.38 -9.03 8.24
CA ASN A 87 12.61 -9.66 8.77
C ASN A 87 13.46 -10.32 7.66
N TYR A 88 12.87 -10.58 6.49
CA TYR A 88 13.51 -11.32 5.40
C TYR A 88 13.79 -10.49 4.15
N THR A 89 12.96 -9.48 3.90
CA THR A 89 13.06 -8.60 2.73
C THR A 89 12.50 -7.22 3.02
N ALA A 90 12.70 -6.27 2.10
CA ALA A 90 12.14 -4.93 2.25
C ALA A 90 10.62 -4.93 1.99
N VAL A 91 9.86 -4.41 2.92
CA VAL A 91 8.40 -4.24 2.84
C VAL A 91 8.04 -2.77 3.01
N MET A 92 7.21 -2.25 2.13
CA MET A 92 6.65 -0.91 2.22
C MET A 92 5.13 -0.99 2.16
N ILE A 93 4.47 -0.41 3.15
CA ILE A 93 3.02 -0.39 3.26
C ILE A 93 2.57 1.06 3.42
N ASP A 94 1.68 1.53 2.57
CA ASP A 94 0.98 2.80 2.77
C ASP A 94 -0.37 2.78 2.05
N SER A 95 -1.35 3.45 2.60
CA SER A 95 -2.64 3.70 1.96
C SER A 95 -2.60 4.84 0.94
N ASN A 96 -1.53 5.64 0.92
CA ASN A 96 -1.39 6.81 0.06
C ASN A 96 0.06 7.13 -0.29
N PHE A 97 0.47 6.85 -1.49
CA PHE A 97 1.81 7.12 -2.03
C PHE A 97 1.99 8.53 -2.63
N SER A 98 1.07 9.46 -2.38
CA SER A 98 1.19 10.84 -2.83
C SER A 98 2.30 11.58 -2.07
N LYS A 99 3.26 12.15 -2.80
CA LYS A 99 4.31 13.00 -2.22
C LYS A 99 3.73 14.23 -1.49
N GLY A 100 2.61 14.79 -2.01
CA GLY A 100 1.93 15.92 -1.38
C GLY A 100 1.34 15.54 -0.02
N ILE A 101 0.69 14.38 0.08
CA ILE A 101 0.16 13.87 1.36
C ILE A 101 1.30 13.54 2.33
N ALA A 102 2.39 12.95 1.86
CA ALA A 102 3.56 12.68 2.71
C ALA A 102 4.17 13.97 3.27
N LEU A 103 4.29 15.02 2.42
CA LEU A 103 4.76 16.33 2.86
C LEU A 103 3.81 16.97 3.88
N MET A 104 2.49 16.92 3.63
CA MET A 104 1.49 17.45 4.55
C MET A 104 1.56 16.75 5.91
N LYS A 105 1.62 15.42 5.94
CA LYS A 105 1.78 14.64 7.18
C LYS A 105 3.06 15.03 7.93
N LYS A 106 4.17 15.25 7.21
CA LYS A 106 5.43 15.68 7.80
C LYS A 106 5.29 17.06 8.45
N ILE A 107 4.69 18.04 7.75
CA ILE A 107 4.45 19.39 8.30
C ILE A 107 3.59 19.32 9.56
N ILE A 108 2.51 18.55 9.55
CA ILE A 108 1.64 18.37 10.72
C ILE A 108 2.46 17.79 11.88
N LYS A 109 3.18 16.71 11.64
CA LYS A 109 3.97 16.02 12.68
C LYS A 109 5.05 16.92 13.29
N GLU A 110 5.74 17.72 12.49
CA GLU A 110 6.81 18.61 12.95
C GLU A 110 6.29 19.84 13.71
N ASN A 111 4.99 20.15 13.57
CA ASN A 111 4.37 21.31 14.21
C ASN A 111 3.20 20.94 15.14
N ILE A 112 3.07 19.68 15.51
CA ILE A 112 1.90 19.19 16.26
C ILE A 112 1.68 19.95 17.57
N GLU A 113 2.74 20.34 18.28
CA GLU A 113 2.68 21.07 19.53
C GLU A 113 2.01 22.45 19.36
N LEU A 114 2.22 23.10 18.22
CA LEU A 114 1.60 24.39 17.92
C LEU A 114 0.09 24.29 17.69
N PHE A 115 -0.40 23.12 17.32
CA PHE A 115 -1.83 22.88 17.11
C PHE A 115 -2.61 22.63 18.41
N ASN A 116 -1.94 22.26 19.50
CA ASN A 116 -2.58 21.93 20.78
C ASN A 116 -3.32 23.09 21.42
N GLU A 117 -3.05 24.33 21.00
CA GLU A 117 -3.69 25.53 21.50
C GLU A 117 -4.95 25.92 20.70
N TYR A 118 -5.29 25.18 19.67
CA TYR A 118 -6.37 25.50 18.73
C TYR A 118 -7.40 24.38 18.63
N ASP A 119 -8.66 24.77 18.42
CA ASP A 119 -9.69 23.83 17.96
C ASP A 119 -9.42 23.46 16.51
N ILE A 120 -9.40 22.18 16.22
CA ILE A 120 -9.04 21.67 14.90
C ILE A 120 -10.21 20.87 14.31
N GLU A 121 -10.63 21.27 13.11
CA GLU A 121 -11.57 20.50 12.30
C GLU A 121 -10.86 19.88 11.11
N LEU A 122 -11.17 18.60 10.83
CA LEU A 122 -10.69 17.88 9.65
C LEU A 122 -11.88 17.57 8.74
N ILE A 123 -11.85 18.06 7.51
CA ILE A 123 -12.92 17.87 6.53
C ILE A 123 -12.39 17.00 5.38
N ASP A 124 -13.07 15.88 5.14
CA ASP A 124 -12.73 14.90 4.10
C ASP A 124 -13.85 14.88 3.06
N VAL A 125 -13.58 15.43 1.87
CA VAL A 125 -14.58 15.56 0.81
C VAL A 125 -14.27 14.59 -0.34
N HIS A 126 -15.23 13.76 -0.68
CA HIS A 126 -15.11 12.77 -1.74
C HIS A 126 -16.33 12.74 -2.65
N HIS A 127 -16.17 12.10 -3.81
CA HIS A 127 -17.28 11.82 -4.70
C HIS A 127 -18.27 10.84 -4.05
N LYS A 128 -19.54 10.88 -4.49
CA LYS A 128 -20.65 10.10 -3.92
C LYS A 128 -20.47 8.57 -3.95
N TYR A 129 -19.54 8.05 -4.73
CA TYR A 129 -19.31 6.60 -4.86
C TYR A 129 -18.23 6.06 -3.93
N LYS A 130 -17.62 6.90 -3.09
CA LYS A 130 -16.63 6.43 -2.12
C LYS A 130 -17.32 5.59 -1.04
N LYS A 131 -16.79 4.38 -0.84
CA LYS A 131 -17.39 3.40 0.09
C LYS A 131 -16.86 3.48 1.51
N ASP A 132 -15.63 3.94 1.66
CA ASP A 132 -14.93 4.08 2.94
C ASP A 132 -14.88 5.55 3.39
N ALA A 133 -15.42 5.83 4.56
CA ALA A 133 -15.34 7.12 5.22
C ALA A 133 -15.09 6.90 6.73
N PRO A 134 -14.19 7.67 7.35
CA PRO A 134 -13.22 8.56 6.74
C PRO A 134 -12.17 7.81 5.91
N SER A 135 -11.55 8.51 4.93
CA SER A 135 -10.54 7.91 4.05
C SER A 135 -9.30 7.42 4.82
N GLY A 136 -8.52 6.51 4.23
CA GLY A 136 -7.25 6.07 4.80
C GLY A 136 -6.29 7.24 5.08
N THR A 137 -6.26 8.24 4.20
CA THR A 137 -5.51 9.48 4.41
C THR A 137 -6.00 10.24 5.62
N MET A 138 -7.32 10.44 5.74
CA MET A 138 -7.92 11.13 6.89
C MET A 138 -7.62 10.39 8.19
N LYS A 139 -7.82 9.07 8.25
CA LYS A 139 -7.49 8.24 9.41
C LYS A 139 -6.04 8.42 9.84
N SER A 140 -5.10 8.41 8.88
CA SER A 140 -3.67 8.58 9.19
C SER A 140 -3.31 9.98 9.69
N ILE A 141 -4.04 11.01 9.28
CA ILE A 141 -3.87 12.38 9.81
C ILE A 141 -4.44 12.48 11.23
N ILE A 142 -5.63 11.91 11.47
CA ILE A 142 -6.23 11.85 12.81
C ILE A 142 -5.27 11.17 13.80
N GLU A 143 -4.67 10.04 13.42
CA GLU A 143 -3.70 9.36 14.30
C GLU A 143 -2.45 10.22 14.59
N LEU A 144 -1.96 10.99 13.62
CA LEU A 144 -0.86 11.92 13.87
C LEU A 144 -1.22 13.03 14.87
N MET A 145 -2.50 13.42 14.93
CA MET A 145 -2.98 14.51 15.80
C MET A 145 -3.42 14.04 17.18
N LYS A 146 -3.45 12.73 17.46
CA LYS A 146 -3.75 12.16 18.78
C LYS A 146 -2.51 12.00 19.68
N ASN A 147 -1.33 12.04 19.08
CA ASN A 147 -0.03 11.86 19.76
C ASN A 147 0.66 13.20 19.97
#